data_028a541abc395516f6efa6be2e411ea0
#
_entry.id   028a541abc395516f6efa6be2e411ea0
#
_cell.length_a   1.000
_cell.length_b   1.000
_cell.length_c   1.000
_cell.angle_alpha   90.00
_cell.angle_beta   90.00
_cell.angle_gamma   90.00
#
_symmetry.space_group_name_H-M   'P 1'
#
loop_
_entity.id
_entity.type
_entity.pdbx_description
1 polymer ?
#
loop_
_entity_poly.entity_id
_entity_poly.type
_entity_poly.pdbx_seq_one_letter_code
_entity_poly.pdbx_strand_id
1 'polypeptide(L)'
;FSSPIINGVGPDFAVFENSFSNSFLELAHVEVSSDGVIFVRFPSHSLTQTVQQVGGFDTIDATKIHNLAGKYRGGYGTPFDLDDVKDSTGIDVMSITHVKVIDVVGSVDIAYASKDANGNIINDPWKTDFYSGGFDLDAVGVINSAITGVSDIQDNSLISVYPNPMNSDFSVVSANGEIKKVEVYDLSG
;
A
#
# COMPACT_ATOMS: atom_id res chain seq x y z
N PHE A 1 -1.92 -4.36 11.76
CA PHE A 1 -1.54 -5.59 11.07
C PHE A 1 -1.20 -6.67 12.09
N SER A 2 -1.62 -7.92 11.86
CA SER A 2 -1.26 -9.06 12.73
C SER A 2 0.21 -9.46 12.58
N SER A 3 0.76 -9.28 11.38
CA SER A 3 2.20 -9.33 11.12
C SER A 3 2.66 -7.91 10.83
N PRO A 4 3.57 -7.34 11.62
CA PRO A 4 4.04 -5.98 11.37
C PRO A 4 4.70 -5.82 10.01
N ILE A 5 4.53 -4.67 9.39
CA ILE A 5 5.35 -4.24 8.25
C ILE A 5 6.73 -3.89 8.80
N ILE A 6 7.77 -4.30 8.09
CA ILE A 6 9.15 -4.02 8.45
C ILE A 6 9.86 -3.26 7.34
N ASN A 7 10.85 -2.48 7.72
CA ASN A 7 11.74 -1.81 6.76
C ASN A 7 12.64 -2.85 6.07
N GLY A 8 12.50 -2.97 4.77
CA GLY A 8 13.27 -3.86 3.89
C GLY A 8 14.07 -3.08 2.84
N VAL A 9 14.35 -3.69 1.73
CA VAL A 9 15.02 -3.03 0.60
C VAL A 9 13.98 -2.45 -0.34
N GLY A 10 13.94 -1.12 -0.46
CA GLY A 10 12.95 -0.39 -1.25
C GLY A 10 11.57 -0.34 -0.58
N PRO A 11 10.49 -0.13 -1.36
CA PRO A 11 9.16 0.05 -0.78
C PRO A 11 8.69 -1.12 0.08
N ASP A 12 8.08 -0.83 1.24
CA ASP A 12 7.64 -1.82 2.23
C ASP A 12 6.15 -2.10 2.19
N PHE A 13 5.38 -1.16 1.69
CA PHE A 13 3.94 -1.33 1.45
C PHE A 13 3.47 -0.39 0.34
N ALA A 14 2.25 -0.60 -0.14
CA ALA A 14 1.61 0.26 -1.11
C ALA A 14 0.16 0.55 -0.70
N VAL A 15 -0.30 1.77 -0.95
CA VAL A 15 -1.67 2.21 -0.71
C VAL A 15 -2.39 2.31 -2.06
N PHE A 16 -3.53 1.65 -2.16
CA PHE A 16 -4.36 1.56 -3.36
C PHE A 16 -5.59 2.43 -3.21
N GLU A 17 -5.90 3.15 -4.27
CA GLU A 17 -7.05 4.01 -4.44
C GLU A 17 -7.79 3.58 -5.72
N ASN A 18 -9.07 3.91 -5.85
CA ASN A 18 -9.94 3.38 -6.91
C ASN A 18 -10.00 4.22 -8.20
N SER A 19 -9.15 5.25 -8.35
CA SER A 19 -9.15 6.15 -9.51
C SER A 19 -9.27 5.43 -10.86
N PHE A 20 -10.14 5.91 -11.71
CA PHE A 20 -10.40 5.31 -13.01
C PHE A 20 -9.44 5.77 -14.12
N SER A 21 -8.55 6.73 -13.85
CA SER A 21 -7.58 7.25 -14.84
C SER A 21 -6.22 7.59 -14.23
N ASN A 22 -5.21 7.76 -15.10
CA ASN A 22 -3.86 8.12 -14.66
C ASN A 22 -3.71 9.61 -14.27
N SER A 23 -4.74 10.42 -14.43
CA SER A 23 -4.66 11.86 -14.21
C SER A 23 -5.83 12.42 -13.40
N PHE A 24 -6.91 11.68 -13.26
CA PHE A 24 -7.95 11.96 -12.29
C PHE A 24 -7.51 11.31 -10.98
N LEU A 25 -6.85 12.07 -10.14
CA LEU A 25 -6.22 11.58 -8.92
C LEU A 25 -6.84 12.29 -7.72
N GLU A 26 -7.03 11.57 -6.63
CA GLU A 26 -7.44 12.08 -5.33
C GLU A 26 -6.39 11.66 -4.31
N LEU A 27 -5.82 12.66 -3.63
CA LEU A 27 -4.58 12.49 -2.88
C LEU A 27 -4.83 12.33 -1.38
N ALA A 28 -4.00 11.52 -0.72
CA ALA A 28 -4.02 11.40 0.73
C ALA A 28 -2.61 11.39 1.33
N HIS A 29 -2.47 11.97 2.52
CA HIS A 29 -1.31 11.79 3.36
C HIS A 29 -1.31 10.38 3.96
N VAL A 30 -0.12 9.80 4.13
CA VAL A 30 0.05 8.52 4.79
C VAL A 30 0.89 8.71 6.04
N GLU A 31 0.43 8.10 7.13
CA GLU A 31 1.14 8.05 8.40
C GLU A 31 1.26 6.59 8.85
N VAL A 32 2.34 6.27 9.55
CA VAL A 32 2.59 4.94 10.09
C VAL A 32 2.86 5.00 11.58
N SER A 33 2.56 3.89 12.27
CA SER A 33 2.78 3.78 13.71
C SER A 33 3.18 2.35 14.09
N SER A 34 4.08 2.23 15.05
CA SER A 34 4.48 0.97 15.66
C SER A 34 3.64 0.60 16.89
N ASP A 35 2.99 1.57 17.54
CA ASP A 35 2.25 1.38 18.81
C ASP A 35 0.76 1.76 18.74
N GLY A 36 0.31 2.35 17.61
CA GLY A 36 -1.05 2.85 17.41
C GLY A 36 -1.34 4.18 18.12
N VAL A 37 -0.34 4.79 18.75
CA VAL A 37 -0.47 6.04 19.49
C VAL A 37 0.32 7.16 18.82
N ILE A 38 1.60 6.95 18.56
CA ILE A 38 2.47 7.89 17.86
C ILE A 38 2.43 7.57 16.37
N PHE A 39 1.95 8.51 15.56
CA PHE A 39 1.91 8.41 14.12
C PHE A 39 2.92 9.35 13.49
N VAL A 40 3.73 8.83 12.57
CA VAL A 40 4.72 9.59 11.80
C VAL A 40 4.26 9.66 10.36
N ARG A 41 4.18 10.89 9.84
CA ARG A 41 3.77 11.18 8.46
C ARG A 41 4.93 11.06 7.50
N PHE A 42 4.71 10.41 6.36
CA PHE A 42 5.66 10.42 5.25
C PHE A 42 5.88 11.84 4.73
N PRO A 43 7.13 12.23 4.46
CA PRO A 43 7.46 13.55 3.92
C PRO A 43 6.97 13.66 2.47
N SER A 44 5.78 14.21 2.30
CA SER A 44 5.16 14.39 0.98
C SER A 44 5.65 15.66 0.29
N HIS A 45 5.62 15.65 -1.06
CA HIS A 45 5.89 16.83 -1.89
C HIS A 45 4.85 16.94 -3.01
N SER A 46 4.33 18.15 -3.22
CA SER A 46 3.47 18.49 -4.34
C SER A 46 4.02 19.70 -5.08
N LEU A 47 4.31 19.49 -6.36
CA LEU A 47 4.72 20.54 -7.30
C LEU A 47 3.56 20.91 -8.26
N THR A 48 2.34 20.52 -7.93
CA THR A 48 1.13 20.92 -8.66
C THR A 48 0.97 22.43 -8.54
N GLN A 49 0.58 23.09 -9.63
CA GLN A 49 0.34 24.52 -9.65
C GLN A 49 -0.76 24.91 -8.65
N THR A 50 -0.67 26.11 -8.05
CA THR A 50 -1.62 26.61 -7.06
C THR A 50 -2.27 27.94 -7.46
N VAL A 51 -2.15 28.34 -8.73
CA VAL A 51 -2.75 29.54 -9.28
C VAL A 51 -4.24 29.34 -9.55
N GLN A 52 -4.62 28.14 -9.99
CA GLN A 52 -5.99 27.74 -10.27
C GLN A 52 -6.34 26.48 -9.48
N GLN A 53 -7.50 26.49 -8.84
CA GLN A 53 -8.03 25.30 -8.16
C GLN A 53 -8.25 24.17 -9.14
N VAL A 54 -7.76 22.97 -8.81
CA VAL A 54 -8.13 21.73 -9.48
C VAL A 54 -9.59 21.43 -9.10
N GLY A 55 -10.46 21.36 -10.09
CA GLY A 55 -11.89 21.06 -9.90
C GLY A 55 -12.14 19.57 -9.73
N GLY A 56 -13.34 19.20 -9.29
CA GLY A 56 -13.71 17.81 -8.95
C GLY A 56 -13.59 16.79 -10.09
N PHE A 57 -13.38 17.22 -11.34
CA PHE A 57 -13.17 16.36 -12.50
C PHE A 57 -11.94 16.75 -13.32
N ASP A 58 -11.13 17.65 -12.79
CA ASP A 58 -9.90 18.07 -13.45
C ASP A 58 -8.78 17.04 -13.25
N THR A 59 -7.63 17.28 -13.87
CA THR A 59 -6.52 16.34 -13.89
C THR A 59 -5.32 16.86 -13.14
N ILE A 60 -4.59 15.95 -12.50
CA ILE A 60 -3.31 16.18 -11.83
C ILE A 60 -2.23 15.42 -12.59
N ASP A 61 -1.05 16.03 -12.69
CA ASP A 61 0.15 15.38 -13.21
C ASP A 61 0.84 14.58 -12.09
N ALA A 62 0.73 13.25 -12.13
CA ALA A 62 1.32 12.35 -11.15
C ALA A 62 2.84 12.51 -11.01
N THR A 63 3.54 13.04 -12.03
CA THR A 63 4.99 13.28 -11.96
C THR A 63 5.37 14.43 -11.00
N LYS A 64 4.38 15.23 -10.61
CA LYS A 64 4.53 16.35 -9.66
C LYS A 64 4.28 15.94 -8.21
N ILE A 65 3.91 14.67 -7.97
CA ILE A 65 3.50 14.16 -6.67
C ILE A 65 4.51 13.14 -6.15
N HIS A 66 4.88 13.27 -4.88
CA HIS A 66 5.75 12.33 -4.18
C HIS A 66 5.24 12.08 -2.75
N ASN A 67 5.28 10.83 -2.29
CA ASN A 67 4.81 10.40 -0.96
C ASN A 67 3.39 10.89 -0.58
N LEU A 68 2.50 10.91 -1.58
CA LEU A 68 1.06 11.04 -1.37
C LEU A 68 0.38 9.81 -2.00
N ALA A 69 -0.49 9.15 -1.26
CA ALA A 69 -1.33 8.07 -1.81
C ALA A 69 -2.29 8.64 -2.87
N GLY A 70 -2.84 7.78 -3.73
CA GLY A 70 -3.70 8.20 -4.85
C GLY A 70 -2.95 8.70 -6.08
N LYS A 71 -1.62 8.58 -6.10
CA LYS A 71 -0.78 8.97 -7.24
C LYS A 71 -1.04 8.15 -8.51
N TYR A 72 -1.60 6.94 -8.39
CA TYR A 72 -1.82 6.02 -9.50
C TYR A 72 -3.28 5.58 -9.55
N ARG A 73 -3.74 5.26 -10.75
CA ARG A 73 -5.10 4.75 -10.97
C ARG A 73 -5.35 3.42 -10.26
N GLY A 74 -6.61 3.08 -10.09
CA GLY A 74 -7.08 1.81 -9.52
C GLY A 74 -6.34 0.59 -10.06
N GLY A 75 -5.99 -0.34 -9.18
CA GLY A 75 -5.17 -1.51 -9.46
C GLY A 75 -3.65 -1.27 -9.39
N TYR A 76 -3.20 -0.03 -9.20
CA TYR A 76 -1.79 0.34 -9.03
C TYR A 76 -1.62 1.09 -7.70
N GLY A 77 -0.93 0.47 -6.74
CA GLY A 77 -0.67 1.09 -5.45
C GLY A 77 0.44 2.14 -5.49
N THR A 78 0.29 3.21 -4.73
CA THR A 78 1.38 4.14 -4.45
C THR A 78 2.31 3.51 -3.43
N PRO A 79 3.59 3.28 -3.78
CA PRO A 79 4.55 2.64 -2.88
C PRO A 79 5.06 3.62 -1.81
N PHE A 80 5.36 3.08 -0.62
CA PHE A 80 5.96 3.80 0.50
C PHE A 80 7.13 2.99 1.06
N ASP A 81 8.25 3.68 1.28
CA ASP A 81 9.49 3.13 1.81
C ASP A 81 9.71 3.66 3.24
N LEU A 82 9.80 2.76 4.21
CA LEU A 82 9.97 3.13 5.62
C LEU A 82 11.33 3.80 5.90
N ASP A 83 12.28 3.72 4.97
CA ASP A 83 13.51 4.51 5.03
C ASP A 83 13.24 6.02 5.08
N ASP A 84 12.14 6.50 4.51
CA ASP A 84 11.76 7.92 4.52
C ASP A 84 11.38 8.44 5.92
N VAL A 85 11.07 7.54 6.86
CA VAL A 85 10.62 7.89 8.22
C VAL A 85 11.47 7.26 9.34
N LYS A 86 12.49 6.48 9.01
CA LYS A 86 13.29 5.70 9.98
C LYS A 86 13.97 6.53 11.07
N ASP A 87 14.34 7.77 10.74
CA ASP A 87 15.02 8.68 11.68
C ASP A 87 14.04 9.52 12.52
N SER A 88 12.74 9.28 12.39
CA SER A 88 11.71 10.01 13.13
C SER A 88 11.61 9.51 14.57
N THR A 89 11.32 10.44 15.47
CA THR A 89 11.18 10.11 16.89
C THR A 89 9.88 9.34 17.17
N GLY A 90 9.98 8.27 17.95
CA GLY A 90 8.82 7.53 18.46
C GLY A 90 8.26 6.48 17.51
N ILE A 91 9.01 6.09 16.48
CA ILE A 91 8.67 5.01 15.57
C ILE A 91 9.72 3.91 15.57
N ASP A 92 9.27 2.66 15.52
CA ASP A 92 10.09 1.49 15.23
C ASP A 92 9.70 0.97 13.84
N VAL A 93 10.53 1.28 12.84
CA VAL A 93 10.29 0.87 11.44
C VAL A 93 10.39 -0.64 11.22
N MET A 94 10.91 -1.40 12.20
CA MET A 94 10.91 -2.86 12.17
C MET A 94 9.64 -3.47 12.76
N SER A 95 8.66 -2.65 13.16
CA SER A 95 7.43 -3.11 13.81
C SER A 95 6.23 -2.21 13.53
N ILE A 96 5.97 -1.86 12.28
CA ILE A 96 4.81 -1.05 11.91
C ILE A 96 3.54 -1.89 11.99
N THR A 97 2.64 -1.50 12.88
CA THR A 97 1.36 -2.18 13.13
C THR A 97 0.16 -1.44 12.55
N HIS A 98 0.31 -0.14 12.27
CA HIS A 98 -0.78 0.71 11.78
C HIS A 98 -0.32 1.58 10.61
N VAL A 99 -1.17 1.67 9.60
CA VAL A 99 -1.11 2.67 8.52
C VAL A 99 -2.37 3.51 8.63
N LYS A 100 -2.21 4.84 8.64
CA LYS A 100 -3.31 5.80 8.64
C LYS A 100 -3.25 6.61 7.35
N VAL A 101 -4.37 6.66 6.66
CA VAL A 101 -4.56 7.44 5.45
C VAL A 101 -5.44 8.63 5.79
N ILE A 102 -5.03 9.83 5.39
CA ILE A 102 -5.70 11.09 5.69
C ILE A 102 -5.92 11.83 4.39
N ASP A 103 -7.18 11.99 4.01
CA ASP A 103 -7.58 12.71 2.81
C ASP A 103 -6.98 14.13 2.76
N VAL A 104 -6.55 14.56 1.58
CA VAL A 104 -6.01 15.90 1.36
C VAL A 104 -7.15 16.89 1.15
N VAL A 105 -7.16 17.96 1.94
CA VAL A 105 -8.00 19.13 1.62
C VAL A 105 -7.33 19.88 0.49
N GLY A 106 -7.75 19.62 -0.75
CA GLY A 106 -7.14 20.08 -1.98
C GLY A 106 -7.31 21.58 -2.28
N SER A 107 -7.87 22.36 -1.37
CA SER A 107 -8.11 23.78 -1.56
C SER A 107 -6.83 24.58 -1.74
N VAL A 108 -6.80 25.49 -2.71
CA VAL A 108 -5.71 26.48 -2.84
C VAL A 108 -5.89 27.68 -1.90
N ASP A 109 -7.03 27.80 -1.24
CA ASP A 109 -7.23 28.80 -0.18
C ASP A 109 -6.43 28.39 1.06
N ILE A 110 -5.46 29.22 1.45
CA ILE A 110 -4.56 28.96 2.57
C ILE A 110 -5.28 28.70 3.91
N ALA A 111 -6.52 29.15 4.04
CA ALA A 111 -7.33 28.94 5.25
C ALA A 111 -7.75 27.47 5.40
N TYR A 112 -7.77 26.69 4.31
CA TYR A 112 -8.24 25.30 4.30
C TYR A 112 -7.21 24.33 3.76
N ALA A 113 -6.21 24.84 3.03
CA ALA A 113 -5.25 24.03 2.27
C ALA A 113 -4.47 23.04 3.14
N SER A 114 -4.42 21.77 2.72
CA SER A 114 -3.39 20.84 3.15
C SER A 114 -2.04 21.27 2.62
N LYS A 115 -0.97 20.95 3.37
CA LYS A 115 0.39 21.31 3.01
C LYS A 115 1.31 20.09 2.98
N ASP A 116 2.24 20.11 2.07
CA ASP A 116 3.32 19.14 1.98
C ASP A 116 4.41 19.37 3.06
N ALA A 117 5.44 18.53 3.09
CA ALA A 117 6.52 18.61 4.07
C ALA A 117 7.35 19.91 3.97
N ASN A 118 7.32 20.58 2.84
CA ASN A 118 7.99 21.89 2.63
C ASN A 118 7.08 23.09 2.92
N GLY A 119 5.81 22.85 3.29
CA GLY A 119 4.83 23.89 3.52
C GLY A 119 4.14 24.41 2.26
N ASN A 120 4.36 23.77 1.10
CA ASN A 120 3.64 24.09 -0.13
C ASN A 120 2.20 23.60 -0.04
N ILE A 121 1.28 24.34 -0.65
CA ILE A 121 -0.12 23.93 -0.78
C ILE A 121 -0.21 22.71 -1.70
N ILE A 122 -0.98 21.72 -1.30
CA ILE A 122 -1.33 20.59 -2.14
C ILE A 122 -2.64 20.93 -2.83
N ASN A 123 -2.58 21.14 -4.16
CA ASN A 123 -3.78 21.38 -4.96
C ASN A 123 -4.30 20.04 -5.49
N ASP A 124 -5.47 19.67 -5.03
CA ASP A 124 -6.15 18.41 -5.29
C ASP A 124 -7.61 18.70 -5.69
N PRO A 125 -8.40 17.77 -6.24
CA PRO A 125 -9.79 18.02 -6.57
C PRO A 125 -10.57 18.63 -5.40
N TRP A 126 -11.14 19.84 -5.62
CA TRP A 126 -11.87 20.61 -4.63
C TRP A 126 -12.85 21.58 -5.34
N LYS A 127 -14.11 21.71 -4.96
CA LYS A 127 -14.88 20.92 -3.99
C LYS A 127 -15.45 19.67 -4.68
N THR A 128 -15.62 18.59 -3.94
CA THR A 128 -16.39 17.46 -4.44
C THR A 128 -17.86 17.66 -4.03
N ASP A 129 -18.73 17.83 -5.02
CA ASP A 129 -20.15 18.15 -4.81
C ASP A 129 -21.03 16.88 -4.59
N PHE A 130 -20.41 15.72 -4.32
CA PHE A 130 -21.09 14.43 -4.11
C PHE A 130 -20.58 13.74 -2.85
N TYR A 131 -21.41 12.82 -2.31
CA TYR A 131 -21.14 12.13 -1.04
C TYR A 131 -19.91 11.21 -1.04
N SER A 132 -19.41 10.85 -2.21
CA SER A 132 -18.27 9.94 -2.40
C SER A 132 -17.08 10.67 -3.03
N GLY A 133 -16.84 11.91 -2.65
CA GLY A 133 -15.68 12.65 -3.12
C GLY A 133 -14.55 12.58 -2.12
N GLY A 134 -13.31 12.65 -2.62
CA GLY A 134 -12.10 12.52 -1.83
C GLY A 134 -11.49 11.13 -1.98
N PHE A 135 -10.43 10.88 -1.25
CA PHE A 135 -9.63 9.66 -1.35
C PHE A 135 -10.41 8.40 -0.94
N ASP A 136 -10.61 7.49 -1.87
CA ASP A 136 -11.30 6.22 -1.65
C ASP A 136 -10.29 5.07 -1.47
N LEU A 137 -10.04 4.68 -0.23
CA LEU A 137 -9.10 3.60 0.10
C LEU A 137 -9.64 2.23 -0.32
N ASP A 138 -9.00 1.60 -1.29
CA ASP A 138 -9.27 0.22 -1.69
C ASP A 138 -8.53 -0.79 -0.80
N ALA A 139 -7.21 -0.62 -0.65
CA ALA A 139 -6.38 -1.56 0.07
C ALA A 139 -5.04 -0.95 0.53
N VAL A 140 -4.43 -1.61 1.51
CA VAL A 140 -3.00 -1.48 1.81
C VAL A 140 -2.35 -2.84 1.56
N GLY A 141 -1.45 -2.90 0.57
CA GLY A 141 -0.68 -4.08 0.24
C GLY A 141 0.67 -4.07 0.95
N VAL A 142 0.96 -5.12 1.73
CA VAL A 142 2.25 -5.26 2.42
C VAL A 142 3.25 -5.94 1.48
N ILE A 143 4.45 -5.39 1.38
CA ILE A 143 5.56 -5.91 0.58
C ILE A 143 6.58 -6.60 1.50
N ASN A 144 7.03 -5.90 2.54
CA ASN A 144 7.95 -6.44 3.53
C ASN A 144 7.25 -6.59 4.89
N SER A 145 7.16 -7.81 5.41
CA SER A 145 6.55 -8.09 6.72
C SER A 145 7.48 -8.90 7.61
N ALA A 146 7.37 -8.69 8.92
CA ALA A 146 7.97 -9.60 9.86
C ALA A 146 7.40 -11.02 9.59
N ILE A 147 8.26 -11.96 9.31
CA ILE A 147 7.85 -13.36 9.15
C ILE A 147 7.44 -13.85 10.55
N THR A 148 6.15 -13.70 10.90
CA THR A 148 5.60 -14.38 12.04
C THR A 148 5.34 -15.82 11.63
N GLY A 149 6.40 -16.62 11.74
CA GLY A 149 6.29 -18.08 11.83
C GLY A 149 5.32 -18.79 10.87
N VAL A 150 5.44 -18.64 9.55
CA VAL A 150 5.66 -19.88 8.81
C VAL A 150 7.09 -20.23 9.17
N SER A 151 7.29 -21.13 10.17
CA SER A 151 8.52 -21.91 10.17
C SER A 151 8.71 -22.32 8.72
N ASP A 152 9.86 -21.97 8.11
CA ASP A 152 10.31 -22.75 6.98
C ASP A 152 9.97 -24.17 7.38
N ILE A 153 8.95 -24.72 6.78
CA ILE A 153 8.92 -26.13 6.60
C ILE A 153 10.20 -26.26 5.79
N GLN A 154 11.30 -26.47 6.49
CA GLN A 154 12.51 -27.01 5.87
C GLN A 154 11.94 -28.05 4.96
N ASP A 155 12.03 -27.83 3.66
CA ASP A 155 11.45 -28.70 2.65
C ASP A 155 12.19 -30.04 2.72
N ASN A 156 12.06 -30.68 3.87
CA ASN A 156 12.18 -32.09 4.12
C ASN A 156 10.89 -32.79 3.68
N SER A 157 9.96 -32.07 3.02
CA SER A 157 8.90 -32.72 2.29
C SER A 157 9.54 -33.37 1.05
N LEU A 158 10.17 -34.47 1.32
CA LEU A 158 10.57 -35.51 0.41
C LEU A 158 9.39 -35.99 -0.46
N ILE A 159 8.34 -35.19 -0.58
CA ILE A 159 7.15 -35.39 -1.38
C ILE A 159 7.14 -34.37 -2.51
N SER A 160 7.17 -34.86 -3.72
CA SER A 160 7.03 -34.05 -4.93
C SER A 160 5.76 -34.43 -5.66
N VAL A 161 5.06 -33.41 -6.18
CA VAL A 161 3.87 -33.56 -7.03
C VAL A 161 4.18 -32.98 -8.40
N TYR A 162 4.07 -33.81 -9.45
CA TYR A 162 4.34 -33.35 -10.80
C TYR A 162 3.51 -34.10 -11.85
N PRO A 163 3.23 -33.49 -13.01
CA PRO A 163 3.46 -32.09 -13.31
C PRO A 163 2.56 -31.16 -12.50
N ASN A 164 3.03 -29.96 -12.22
CA ASN A 164 2.22 -28.91 -11.60
C ASN A 164 2.43 -27.61 -12.40
N PRO A 165 1.41 -27.08 -13.12
CA PRO A 165 0.02 -27.58 -13.19
C PRO A 165 -0.13 -28.90 -13.93
N MET A 166 -1.13 -29.70 -13.54
CA MET A 166 -1.47 -30.99 -14.17
C MET A 166 -2.52 -30.81 -15.28
N ASN A 167 -2.48 -31.71 -16.28
CA ASN A 167 -3.50 -31.75 -17.35
C ASN A 167 -4.49 -32.92 -17.16
N SER A 168 -4.03 -34.12 -16.86
CA SER A 168 -4.88 -35.31 -16.67
C SER A 168 -4.43 -36.11 -15.47
N ASP A 169 -3.14 -36.42 -15.39
CA ASP A 169 -2.55 -37.26 -14.37
C ASP A 169 -1.46 -36.51 -13.61
N PHE A 170 -1.25 -36.86 -12.36
CA PHE A 170 -0.13 -36.38 -11.57
C PHE A 170 0.51 -37.52 -10.80
N SER A 171 1.77 -37.35 -10.48
CA SER A 171 2.53 -38.28 -9.65
C SER A 171 2.86 -37.61 -8.32
N VAL A 172 2.69 -38.38 -7.24
CA VAL A 172 3.14 -38.01 -5.90
C VAL A 172 4.30 -38.92 -5.55
N VAL A 173 5.49 -38.38 -5.33
CA VAL A 173 6.69 -39.09 -5.00
C VAL A 173 7.21 -38.70 -3.63
N SER A 174 7.47 -39.69 -2.79
CA SER A 174 8.16 -39.50 -1.51
C SER A 174 9.60 -39.99 -1.62
N ALA A 175 10.58 -39.19 -1.24
CA ALA A 175 11.98 -39.58 -1.24
C ALA A 175 12.37 -40.41 0.00
N ASN A 176 11.64 -40.29 1.12
CA ASN A 176 12.03 -40.93 2.40
C ASN A 176 10.91 -41.66 3.13
N GLY A 177 9.89 -42.17 2.46
CA GLY A 177 8.85 -42.90 3.16
C GLY A 177 7.72 -43.44 2.29
N GLU A 178 6.88 -44.27 2.87
CA GLU A 178 5.69 -44.81 2.22
C GLU A 178 4.55 -43.76 2.28
N ILE A 179 3.94 -43.47 1.13
CA ILE A 179 2.75 -42.64 1.05
C ILE A 179 1.53 -43.47 1.46
N LYS A 180 0.97 -43.21 2.61
CA LYS A 180 -0.18 -43.95 3.15
C LYS A 180 -1.52 -43.51 2.61
N LYS A 181 -1.65 -42.20 2.22
CA LYS A 181 -2.88 -41.62 1.72
C LYS A 181 -2.60 -40.37 0.91
N VAL A 182 -3.33 -40.18 -0.18
CA VAL A 182 -3.39 -38.96 -0.96
C VAL A 182 -4.86 -38.57 -1.08
N GLU A 183 -5.20 -37.33 -0.75
CA GLU A 183 -6.53 -36.75 -0.92
C GLU A 183 -6.41 -35.55 -1.83
N VAL A 184 -7.33 -35.44 -2.78
CA VAL A 184 -7.38 -34.35 -3.73
C VAL A 184 -8.71 -33.66 -3.59
N TYR A 185 -8.70 -32.34 -3.40
CA TYR A 185 -9.89 -31.51 -3.28
C TYR A 185 -9.91 -30.50 -4.41
N ASP A 186 -11.08 -30.18 -4.91
CA ASP A 186 -11.26 -29.01 -5.77
C ASP A 186 -11.50 -27.75 -4.93
N LEU A 187 -11.71 -26.58 -5.59
CA LEU A 187 -11.93 -25.31 -4.89
C LEU A 187 -13.30 -25.23 -4.18
N SER A 188 -14.15 -26.22 -4.34
CA SER A 188 -15.45 -26.29 -3.68
C SER A 188 -15.44 -27.19 -2.42
N GLY A 189 -14.36 -27.89 -2.13
CA GLY A 189 -14.14 -28.75 -0.94
C GLY A 189 -14.38 -30.22 -1.17
#